data_e84a419ff91791462ee24702b3c9372f
#
_entry.id   e84a419ff91791462ee24702b3c9372f
#
_cell.length_a   1.000
_cell.length_b   1.000
_cell.length_c   1.000
_cell.angle_alpha   90.00
_cell.angle_beta   90.00
_cell.angle_gamma   90.00
#
_symmetry.space_group_name_H-M   'P 1'
#
loop_
_entity.id
_entity.type
_entity.pdbx_description
1 polymer ?
#
loop_
_entity_poly.entity_id
_entity_poly.type
_entity_poly.pdbx_seq_one_letter_code
_entity_poly.pdbx_strand_id
1 'polypeptide(L)'
;MFLEEINLNFIQPCTTDSKRIRIIATPSRDVSELFPYLNTYLKTAIYNKKGQTLTYNYGPKIIVITKDDIKVSKLLNETDAFETLDYIKDFINDCYEKKDSIKPSDEKRNLPSPFDVYEVLPRLNCGKCGESTCMAFAAKLVAGKYKPNMCSQVRAEGNEKMREELENIYLTLGYEL
;
A
#
# COMPACT_ATOMS: atom_id res chain seq x y z
N MET A 1 18.51 -10.60 14.85
CA MET A 1 17.06 -10.61 14.60
C MET A 1 16.38 -9.72 15.64
N PHE A 2 15.59 -8.73 15.21
CA PHE A 2 14.94 -7.74 16.09
C PHE A 2 13.57 -8.21 16.55
N LEU A 3 12.74 -8.70 15.61
CA LEU A 3 11.40 -9.22 15.84
C LEU A 3 11.41 -10.74 15.65
N GLU A 4 11.07 -11.49 16.68
CA GLU A 4 11.11 -12.98 16.67
C GLU A 4 9.88 -13.58 16.03
N GLU A 5 8.70 -13.09 16.45
CA GLU A 5 7.41 -13.59 15.96
C GLU A 5 6.34 -12.50 15.94
N ILE A 6 5.28 -12.76 15.19
CA ILE A 6 4.05 -11.97 15.18
C ILE A 6 2.90 -12.95 15.44
N ASN A 7 2.24 -12.80 16.57
CA ASN A 7 1.18 -13.71 17.02
C ASN A 7 -0.17 -13.27 16.47
N LEU A 8 -0.80 -14.13 15.68
CA LEU A 8 -2.15 -13.91 15.15
C LEU A 8 -3.18 -14.08 16.26
N ASN A 9 -3.94 -13.01 16.56
CA ASN A 9 -4.91 -13.00 17.66
C ASN A 9 -6.35 -13.20 17.16
N PHE A 10 -6.72 -12.51 16.08
CA PHE A 10 -8.09 -12.51 15.56
C PHE A 10 -8.12 -12.55 14.04
N ILE A 11 -9.08 -13.33 13.54
CA ILE A 11 -9.47 -13.36 12.12
C ILE A 11 -10.94 -12.96 12.05
N GLN A 12 -11.27 -12.02 11.18
CA GLN A 12 -12.63 -11.50 11.00
C GLN A 12 -12.93 -11.29 9.51
N PRO A 13 -14.21 -11.38 9.08
CA PRO A 13 -14.59 -10.94 7.75
C PRO A 13 -14.21 -9.47 7.52
N CYS A 14 -13.76 -9.14 6.31
CA CYS A 14 -13.48 -7.76 5.96
C CYS A 14 -14.78 -6.97 5.85
N THR A 15 -14.84 -5.79 6.45
CA THR A 15 -16.06 -4.95 6.48
C THR A 15 -16.42 -4.34 5.14
N THR A 16 -15.45 -4.21 4.23
CA THR A 16 -15.61 -3.58 2.91
C THR A 16 -15.67 -4.57 1.77
N ASP A 17 -15.32 -5.85 2.01
CA ASP A 17 -15.33 -6.92 1.02
C ASP A 17 -15.59 -8.26 1.70
N SER A 18 -16.81 -8.78 1.58
CA SER A 18 -17.25 -10.02 2.23
C SER A 18 -16.51 -11.28 1.77
N LYS A 19 -15.77 -11.22 0.66
CA LYS A 19 -14.93 -12.32 0.16
C LYS A 19 -13.51 -12.30 0.72
N ARG A 20 -13.20 -11.35 1.58
CA ARG A 20 -11.88 -11.15 2.17
C ARG A 20 -11.96 -11.20 3.69
N ILE A 21 -10.80 -11.41 4.29
CA ILE A 21 -10.65 -11.37 5.74
C ILE A 21 -9.75 -10.21 6.17
N ARG A 22 -9.84 -9.86 7.42
CA ARG A 22 -8.90 -8.99 8.14
C ARG A 22 -8.41 -9.70 9.38
N ILE A 23 -7.21 -9.35 9.80
CA ILE A 23 -6.58 -9.90 11.00
C ILE A 23 -6.10 -8.82 11.93
N ILE A 24 -5.95 -9.21 13.19
CA ILE A 24 -5.22 -8.46 14.22
C ILE A 24 -4.18 -9.41 14.80
N ALA A 25 -2.95 -8.97 14.86
CA ALA A 25 -1.81 -9.72 15.37
C ALA A 25 -0.98 -8.84 16.31
N THR A 26 -0.24 -9.45 17.22
CA THR A 26 0.64 -8.76 18.16
C THR A 26 2.09 -9.12 17.87
N PRO A 27 2.98 -8.14 17.65
CA PRO A 27 4.41 -8.39 17.51
C PRO A 27 5.02 -8.79 18.88
N SER A 28 6.05 -9.64 18.87
CA SER A 28 6.75 -10.10 20.09
C SER A 28 7.45 -8.96 20.86
N ARG A 29 7.55 -7.78 20.26
CA ARG A 29 8.10 -6.57 20.89
C ARG A 29 7.58 -5.28 20.22
N ASP A 30 7.75 -4.14 20.92
CA ASP A 30 7.46 -2.83 20.37
C ASP A 30 8.37 -2.53 19.16
N VAL A 31 7.77 -2.21 18.03
CA VAL A 31 8.46 -1.89 16.77
C VAL A 31 8.42 -0.39 16.45
N SER A 32 7.81 0.42 17.30
CA SER A 32 7.56 1.85 17.04
C SER A 32 8.85 2.67 16.87
N GLU A 33 9.97 2.25 17.49
CA GLU A 33 11.28 2.88 17.31
C GLU A 33 11.78 2.82 15.86
N LEU A 34 11.32 1.84 15.10
CA LEU A 34 11.68 1.67 13.68
C LEU A 34 10.77 2.46 12.72
N PHE A 35 9.66 3.04 13.16
CA PHE A 35 8.73 3.74 12.26
C PHE A 35 9.38 4.85 11.40
N PRO A 36 10.27 5.70 11.91
CA PRO A 36 10.95 6.67 11.07
C PRO A 36 11.85 6.04 9.99
N TYR A 37 12.46 4.89 10.29
CA TYR A 37 13.28 4.14 9.33
C TYR A 37 12.42 3.42 8.31
N LEU A 38 11.37 2.73 8.76
CA LEU A 38 10.37 2.08 7.91
C LEU A 38 9.67 3.09 6.98
N ASN A 39 9.42 4.30 7.47
CA ASN A 39 8.86 5.37 6.66
C ASN A 39 9.79 5.78 5.50
N THR A 40 11.09 5.79 5.71
CA THR A 40 12.06 6.04 4.62
C THR A 40 12.19 4.83 3.69
N TYR A 41 12.24 3.64 4.27
CA TYR A 41 12.43 2.38 3.56
C TYR A 41 11.24 2.05 2.64
N LEU A 42 10.02 2.27 3.13
CA LEU A 42 8.76 2.11 2.38
C LEU A 42 8.34 3.43 1.74
N LYS A 43 8.50 3.55 0.43
CA LYS A 43 8.09 4.77 -0.31
C LYS A 43 6.60 5.06 -0.25
N THR A 44 5.77 4.04 0.03
CA THR A 44 4.32 4.12 0.09
C THR A 44 3.77 4.27 1.50
N ALA A 45 4.64 4.27 2.52
CA ALA A 45 4.21 4.37 3.90
C ALA A 45 3.70 5.75 4.25
N ILE A 46 2.64 5.79 5.07
CA ILE A 46 2.15 6.97 5.76
C ILE A 46 2.47 6.80 7.24
N TYR A 47 3.42 7.56 7.73
CA TYR A 47 3.78 7.59 9.15
C TYR A 47 3.06 8.73 9.86
N ASN A 48 2.32 8.38 10.91
CA ASN A 48 1.72 9.35 11.83
C ASN A 48 2.49 9.33 13.16
N LYS A 49 3.41 10.26 13.34
CA LYS A 49 4.25 10.36 14.55
C LYS A 49 3.41 10.55 15.82
N LYS A 50 2.35 11.38 15.79
CA LYS A 50 1.50 11.63 16.96
C LYS A 50 0.71 10.41 17.39
N GLY A 51 0.19 9.65 16.41
CA GLY A 51 -0.58 8.43 16.65
C GLY A 51 0.29 7.18 16.77
N GLN A 52 1.61 7.29 16.56
CA GLN A 52 2.53 6.14 16.50
C GLN A 52 1.99 5.01 15.61
N THR A 53 1.59 5.38 14.40
CA THR A 53 1.04 4.43 13.42
C THR A 53 1.77 4.53 12.10
N LEU A 54 2.07 3.39 11.51
CA LEU A 54 2.62 3.25 10.16
C LEU A 54 1.61 2.49 9.31
N THR A 55 1.15 3.10 8.22
CA THR A 55 0.20 2.47 7.29
C THR A 55 0.84 2.37 5.92
N TYR A 56 0.76 1.21 5.27
CA TYR A 56 1.22 1.03 3.91
C TYR A 56 0.41 -0.04 3.17
N ASN A 57 0.49 -0.03 1.84
CA ASN A 57 -0.12 -1.04 1.00
C ASN A 57 0.90 -2.12 0.60
N TYR A 58 0.46 -3.36 0.61
CA TYR A 58 1.19 -4.50 0.03
C TYR A 58 0.28 -5.23 -0.95
N GLY A 59 0.43 -4.91 -2.23
CA GLY A 59 -0.56 -5.26 -3.24
C GLY A 59 -1.94 -4.69 -2.88
N PRO A 60 -3.01 -5.48 -2.90
CA PRO A 60 -4.34 -5.03 -2.50
C PRO A 60 -4.52 -4.88 -0.99
N LYS A 61 -3.59 -5.40 -0.19
CA LYS A 61 -3.66 -5.43 1.27
C LYS A 61 -3.34 -4.08 1.87
N ILE A 62 -4.00 -3.72 2.96
CA ILE A 62 -3.69 -2.54 3.77
C ILE A 62 -3.13 -3.03 5.10
N ILE A 63 -1.91 -2.64 5.40
CA ILE A 63 -1.19 -2.99 6.62
C ILE A 63 -1.08 -1.74 7.49
N VAL A 64 -1.52 -1.86 8.74
CA VAL A 64 -1.41 -0.83 9.76
C VAL A 64 -0.62 -1.40 10.92
N ILE A 65 0.52 -0.81 11.23
CA ILE A 65 1.36 -1.18 12.36
C ILE A 65 1.24 -0.07 13.41
N THR A 66 0.89 -0.45 14.61
CA THR A 66 0.88 0.41 15.79
C THR A 66 1.95 -0.05 16.77
N LYS A 67 2.05 0.62 17.90
CA LYS A 67 2.92 0.19 19.00
C LYS A 67 2.54 -1.22 19.51
N ASP A 68 1.24 -1.53 19.58
CA ASP A 68 0.73 -2.70 20.28
C ASP A 68 0.23 -3.80 19.33
N ASP A 69 -0.17 -3.45 18.10
CA ASP A 69 -0.76 -4.40 17.17
C ASP A 69 -0.41 -4.15 15.70
N ILE A 70 -0.61 -5.19 14.91
CA ILE A 70 -0.53 -5.18 13.45
C ILE A 70 -1.89 -5.61 12.91
N LYS A 71 -2.49 -4.74 12.09
CA LYS A 71 -3.77 -4.99 11.43
C LYS A 71 -3.56 -5.13 9.94
N VAL A 72 -4.07 -6.19 9.38
CA VAL A 72 -4.03 -6.41 7.93
C VAL A 72 -5.44 -6.62 7.41
N SER A 73 -5.79 -5.90 6.36
CA SER A 73 -7.10 -5.99 5.71
C SER A 73 -6.97 -6.49 4.28
N LYS A 74 -8.07 -7.01 3.73
CA LYS A 74 -8.20 -7.52 2.35
C LYS A 74 -7.36 -8.77 2.04
N LEU A 75 -7.11 -9.59 3.05
CA LEU A 75 -6.49 -10.90 2.89
C LEU A 75 -7.45 -11.89 2.22
N LEU A 76 -6.90 -12.85 1.48
CA LEU A 76 -7.70 -13.87 0.77
C LEU A 76 -8.26 -14.93 1.73
N ASN A 77 -7.40 -15.45 2.61
CA ASN A 77 -7.69 -16.54 3.54
C ASN A 77 -6.62 -16.59 4.65
N GLU A 78 -6.67 -17.60 5.50
CA GLU A 78 -5.74 -17.79 6.62
C GLU A 78 -4.30 -18.03 6.16
N THR A 79 -4.08 -18.80 5.09
CA THR A 79 -2.72 -19.02 4.54
C THR A 79 -2.10 -17.70 4.11
N ASP A 80 -2.84 -16.88 3.36
CA ASP A 80 -2.40 -15.54 2.95
C ASP A 80 -2.15 -14.61 4.16
N ALA A 81 -2.85 -14.84 5.28
CA ALA A 81 -2.61 -14.10 6.53
C ALA A 81 -1.24 -14.46 7.12
N PHE A 82 -0.92 -15.75 7.27
CA PHE A 82 0.37 -16.19 7.80
C PHE A 82 1.54 -15.78 6.91
N GLU A 83 1.44 -15.96 5.60
CA GLU A 83 2.44 -15.51 4.63
C GLU A 83 2.68 -14.00 4.72
N THR A 84 1.60 -13.23 4.94
CA THR A 84 1.71 -11.77 5.09
C THR A 84 2.37 -11.38 6.42
N LEU A 85 2.08 -12.09 7.51
CA LEU A 85 2.73 -11.85 8.81
C LEU A 85 4.22 -12.20 8.76
N ASP A 86 4.61 -13.30 8.09
CA ASP A 86 6.01 -13.66 7.87
C ASP A 86 6.73 -12.59 7.03
N TYR A 87 6.10 -12.13 5.95
CA TYR A 87 6.62 -11.02 5.15
C TYR A 87 6.84 -9.76 6.00
N ILE A 88 5.87 -9.38 6.85
CA ILE A 88 5.99 -8.19 7.72
C ILE A 88 7.15 -8.36 8.70
N LYS A 89 7.29 -9.54 9.31
CA LYS A 89 8.38 -9.87 10.24
C LYS A 89 9.74 -9.74 9.57
N ASP A 90 9.92 -10.37 8.42
CA ASP A 90 11.18 -10.36 7.69
C ASP A 90 11.53 -8.94 7.22
N PHE A 91 10.53 -8.21 6.75
CA PHE A 91 10.67 -6.82 6.33
C PHE A 91 11.09 -5.89 7.48
N ILE A 92 10.51 -6.03 8.68
CA ILE A 92 10.90 -5.26 9.88
C ILE A 92 12.33 -5.61 10.29
N ASN A 93 12.70 -6.89 10.27
CA ASN A 93 14.06 -7.34 10.60
C ASN A 93 15.10 -6.82 9.59
N ASP A 94 14.79 -6.87 8.29
CA ASP A 94 15.67 -6.33 7.25
C ASP A 94 15.89 -4.81 7.41
N CYS A 95 14.83 -4.07 7.73
CA CYS A 95 14.93 -2.65 8.03
C CYS A 95 15.81 -2.39 9.27
N TYR A 96 15.67 -3.20 10.32
CA TYR A 96 16.49 -3.08 11.53
C TYR A 96 17.97 -3.35 11.24
N GLU A 97 18.29 -4.37 10.45
CA GLU A 97 19.68 -4.69 10.08
C GLU A 97 20.33 -3.58 9.25
N LYS A 98 19.53 -2.91 8.42
CA LYS A 98 19.99 -1.80 7.55
C LYS A 98 19.83 -0.42 8.17
N LYS A 99 19.36 -0.29 9.41
CA LYS A 99 18.98 1.00 10.01
C LYS A 99 20.10 2.04 10.00
N ASP A 100 21.36 1.60 10.19
CA ASP A 100 22.51 2.51 10.21
C ASP A 100 22.79 3.14 8.84
N SER A 101 22.30 2.55 7.77
CA SER A 101 22.39 3.07 6.40
C SER A 101 21.14 3.85 5.96
N ILE A 102 20.05 3.80 6.74
CA ILE A 102 18.78 4.44 6.43
C ILE A 102 18.69 5.76 7.22
N LYS A 103 18.50 6.88 6.52
CA LYS A 103 18.21 8.16 7.18
C LYS A 103 16.75 8.16 7.66
N PRO A 104 16.49 8.21 8.98
CA PRO A 104 15.11 8.20 9.49
C PRO A 104 14.36 9.46 9.06
N SER A 105 13.06 9.33 8.80
CA SER A 105 12.18 10.45 8.43
C SER A 105 10.87 10.39 9.20
N ASP A 106 10.53 11.49 9.85
CA ASP A 106 9.24 11.70 10.53
C ASP A 106 8.20 12.34 9.60
N GLU A 107 8.53 12.56 8.33
CA GLU A 107 7.67 13.25 7.38
C GLU A 107 6.42 12.41 7.05
N LYS A 108 5.24 13.02 7.21
CA LYS A 108 3.99 12.41 6.80
C LYS A 108 3.82 12.58 5.29
N ARG A 109 3.79 11.46 4.57
CA ARG A 109 3.50 11.44 3.13
C ARG A 109 1.99 11.44 2.87
N ASN A 110 1.61 12.10 1.79
CA ASN A 110 0.28 11.96 1.22
C ASN A 110 0.38 10.99 0.03
N LEU A 111 -0.39 9.90 0.09
CA LEU A 111 -0.49 9.01 -1.07
C LEU A 111 -1.31 9.68 -2.18
N PRO A 112 -0.99 9.40 -3.45
CA PRO A 112 -1.79 9.85 -4.57
C PRO A 112 -3.26 9.48 -4.41
N SER A 113 -4.12 10.45 -4.66
CA SER A 113 -5.58 10.32 -4.62
C SER A 113 -6.14 10.04 -6.02
N PRO A 114 -7.42 9.66 -6.14
CA PRO A 114 -8.07 9.59 -7.46
C PRO A 114 -8.04 10.91 -8.25
N PHE A 115 -7.97 12.06 -7.57
CA PHE A 115 -7.86 13.36 -8.24
C PHE A 115 -6.50 13.54 -8.89
N ASP A 116 -5.41 13.14 -8.23
CA ASP A 116 -4.06 13.23 -8.78
C ASP A 116 -3.93 12.36 -10.05
N VAL A 117 -4.52 11.16 -10.05
CA VAL A 117 -4.62 10.30 -11.24
C VAL A 117 -5.46 10.96 -12.33
N TYR A 118 -6.61 11.54 -11.94
CA TYR A 118 -7.54 12.18 -12.88
C TYR A 118 -6.92 13.39 -13.57
N GLU A 119 -6.04 14.12 -12.89
CA GLU A 119 -5.33 15.27 -13.47
C GLU A 119 -4.38 14.86 -14.61
N VAL A 120 -3.79 13.69 -14.51
CA VAL A 120 -2.90 13.13 -15.56
C VAL A 120 -3.70 12.57 -16.73
N LEU A 121 -4.93 12.07 -16.49
CA LEU A 121 -5.77 11.47 -17.52
C LEU A 121 -6.31 12.52 -18.53
N PRO A 122 -6.59 12.11 -19.78
CA PRO A 122 -7.03 13.02 -20.83
C PRO A 122 -8.47 13.55 -20.65
N ARG A 123 -9.19 13.06 -19.65
CA ARG A 123 -10.55 13.47 -19.25
C ARG A 123 -11.62 13.34 -20.33
N LEU A 124 -11.40 12.49 -21.34
CA LEU A 124 -12.29 12.32 -22.49
C LEU A 124 -13.58 11.56 -22.17
N ASN A 125 -13.63 10.85 -21.04
CA ASN A 125 -14.75 9.98 -20.64
C ASN A 125 -15.19 9.05 -21.78
N CYS A 126 -14.23 8.52 -22.55
CA CYS A 126 -14.49 7.79 -23.81
C CYS A 126 -15.06 6.37 -23.61
N GLY A 127 -15.11 5.86 -22.38
CA GLY A 127 -15.66 4.55 -22.06
C GLY A 127 -14.85 3.33 -22.51
N LYS A 128 -13.76 3.51 -23.27
CA LYS A 128 -12.98 2.42 -23.88
C LYS A 128 -12.22 1.54 -22.86
N CYS A 129 -12.05 2.00 -21.63
CA CYS A 129 -11.46 1.23 -20.52
C CYS A 129 -12.51 0.42 -19.72
N GLY A 130 -13.78 0.49 -20.10
CA GLY A 130 -14.90 -0.14 -19.41
C GLY A 130 -15.55 0.73 -18.33
N GLU A 131 -15.04 1.95 -18.08
CA GLU A 131 -15.61 2.89 -17.14
C GLU A 131 -16.29 4.05 -17.86
N SER A 132 -17.44 4.50 -17.32
CA SER A 132 -18.19 5.61 -17.90
C SER A 132 -17.46 6.95 -17.81
N THR A 133 -16.55 7.11 -16.86
CA THR A 133 -15.78 8.33 -16.65
C THR A 133 -14.33 8.06 -16.34
N CYS A 134 -13.43 9.00 -16.70
CA CYS A 134 -12.02 8.93 -16.33
C CYS A 134 -11.83 9.01 -14.80
N MET A 135 -12.72 9.64 -14.06
CA MET A 135 -12.69 9.66 -12.59
C MET A 135 -12.97 8.26 -12.01
N ALA A 136 -13.92 7.50 -12.58
CA ALA A 136 -14.18 6.12 -12.15
C ALA A 136 -12.98 5.21 -12.41
N PHE A 137 -12.30 5.39 -13.57
CA PHE A 137 -11.02 4.71 -13.86
C PHE A 137 -9.96 5.09 -12.82
N ALA A 138 -9.79 6.39 -12.52
CA ALA A 138 -8.81 6.88 -11.53
C ALA A 138 -9.04 6.26 -10.14
N ALA A 139 -10.30 6.22 -9.68
CA ALA A 139 -10.64 5.62 -8.39
C ALA A 139 -10.30 4.10 -8.34
N LYS A 140 -10.54 3.37 -9.43
CA LYS A 140 -10.22 1.94 -9.53
C LYS A 140 -8.71 1.70 -9.64
N LEU A 141 -7.97 2.58 -10.31
CA LEU A 141 -6.51 2.53 -10.39
C LEU A 141 -5.89 2.72 -9.00
N VAL A 142 -6.31 3.74 -8.26
CA VAL A 142 -5.85 3.99 -6.89
C VAL A 142 -6.20 2.83 -5.95
N ALA A 143 -7.33 2.16 -6.18
CA ALA A 143 -7.73 0.97 -5.42
C ALA A 143 -7.00 -0.33 -5.86
N GLY A 144 -6.07 -0.28 -6.82
CA GLY A 144 -5.33 -1.42 -7.35
C GLY A 144 -6.16 -2.40 -8.18
N LYS A 145 -7.38 -2.01 -8.56
CA LYS A 145 -8.26 -2.85 -9.39
C LYS A 145 -7.95 -2.73 -10.89
N TYR A 146 -7.37 -1.60 -11.28
CA TYR A 146 -7.00 -1.30 -12.66
C TYR A 146 -5.51 -0.96 -12.74
N LYS A 147 -4.90 -1.30 -13.87
CA LYS A 147 -3.53 -0.91 -14.20
C LYS A 147 -3.53 0.27 -15.18
N PRO A 148 -2.45 1.10 -15.24
CA PRO A 148 -2.35 2.22 -16.17
C PRO A 148 -2.64 1.84 -17.62
N ASN A 149 -2.12 0.70 -18.07
CA ASN A 149 -2.25 0.22 -19.45
C ASN A 149 -3.68 -0.20 -19.84
N MET A 150 -4.63 -0.25 -18.92
CA MET A 150 -6.04 -0.53 -19.24
C MET A 150 -6.72 0.68 -19.87
N CYS A 151 -6.19 1.88 -19.73
CA CYS A 151 -6.65 3.05 -20.45
C CYS A 151 -6.12 3.06 -21.89
N SER A 152 -7.02 3.08 -22.88
CA SER A 152 -6.65 3.08 -24.30
C SER A 152 -5.82 4.31 -24.71
N GLN A 153 -6.07 5.46 -24.07
CA GLN A 153 -5.34 6.68 -24.34
C GLN A 153 -3.90 6.64 -23.80
N VAL A 154 -3.70 5.98 -22.66
CA VAL A 154 -2.36 5.75 -22.07
C VAL A 154 -1.49 4.88 -22.99
N ARG A 155 -2.11 3.95 -23.72
CA ARG A 155 -1.41 3.09 -24.69
C ARG A 155 -1.16 3.74 -26.06
N ALA A 156 -1.86 4.83 -26.34
CA ALA A 156 -1.76 5.49 -27.66
C ALA A 156 -0.36 6.08 -27.87
N GLU A 157 0.11 6.07 -29.12
CA GLU A 157 1.34 6.73 -29.52
C GLU A 157 1.23 8.25 -29.27
N GLY A 158 2.33 8.86 -28.84
CA GLY A 158 2.37 10.28 -28.50
C GLY A 158 1.95 10.63 -27.06
N ASN A 159 1.55 9.63 -26.27
CA ASN A 159 1.13 9.82 -24.86
C ASN A 159 2.14 9.20 -23.87
N GLU A 160 3.42 9.11 -24.26
CA GLU A 160 4.48 8.48 -23.43
C GLU A 160 4.62 9.17 -22.09
N LYS A 161 4.57 10.50 -22.05
CA LYS A 161 4.66 11.26 -20.81
C LYS A 161 3.51 10.94 -19.84
N MET A 162 2.27 10.89 -20.35
CA MET A 162 1.09 10.50 -19.55
C MET A 162 1.24 9.08 -19.00
N ARG A 163 1.75 8.16 -19.82
CA ARG A 163 2.01 6.77 -19.40
C ARG A 163 3.00 6.73 -18.26
N GLU A 164 4.14 7.38 -18.40
CA GLU A 164 5.19 7.45 -17.40
C GLU A 164 4.69 8.05 -16.07
N GLU A 165 3.95 9.15 -16.14
CA GLU A 165 3.38 9.79 -14.96
C GLU A 165 2.39 8.87 -14.23
N LEU A 166 1.50 8.15 -14.95
CA LEU A 166 0.56 7.22 -14.35
C LEU A 166 1.22 5.96 -13.78
N GLU A 167 2.25 5.46 -14.46
CA GLU A 167 3.06 4.34 -13.97
C GLU A 167 3.80 4.74 -12.69
N ASN A 168 4.37 5.93 -12.62
CA ASN A 168 5.00 6.46 -11.41
C ASN A 168 4.00 6.60 -10.25
N ILE A 169 2.80 7.11 -10.51
CA ILE A 169 1.74 7.17 -9.51
C ILE A 169 1.38 5.77 -9.03
N TYR A 170 1.23 4.82 -9.95
CA TYR A 170 0.86 3.43 -9.65
C TYR A 170 1.91 2.72 -8.80
N LEU A 171 3.18 2.89 -9.13
CA LEU A 171 4.31 2.40 -8.34
C LEU A 171 4.38 3.08 -6.96
N THR A 172 4.08 4.39 -6.89
CA THR A 172 4.03 5.12 -5.61
C THR A 172 2.91 4.63 -4.69
N LEU A 173 1.83 4.08 -5.27
CA LEU A 173 0.75 3.42 -4.52
C LEU A 173 1.13 2.01 -4.02
N GLY A 174 2.32 1.50 -4.39
CA GLY A 174 2.82 0.19 -3.98
C GLY A 174 2.40 -0.97 -4.87
N TYR A 175 1.88 -0.68 -6.05
CA TYR A 175 1.48 -1.70 -7.01
C TYR A 175 2.58 -1.99 -8.04
N GLU A 176 2.58 -3.21 -8.59
CA GLU A 176 3.47 -3.62 -9.68
C GLU A 176 2.76 -3.46 -11.04
N LEU A 177 3.53 -3.00 -12.05
CA LEU A 177 3.08 -2.79 -13.43
C LEU A 177 2.68 -4.07 -14.17
#